data_4f34239c4d66aa2edfd2ac295b07a99c
#
_entry.id   4f34239c4d66aa2edfd2ac295b07a99c
#
_cell.length_a   1.000
_cell.length_b   1.000
_cell.length_c   1.000
_cell.angle_alpha   90.00
_cell.angle_beta   90.00
_cell.angle_gamma   90.00
#
_symmetry.space_group_name_H-M   'P 1'
#
loop_
_entity.id
_entity.type
_entity.pdbx_description
1 polymer ?
#
loop_
_entity_poly.entity_id
_entity_poly.type
_entity_poly.pdbx_seq_one_letter_code
_entity_poly.pdbx_strand_id
1 'polypeptide(L)'
;YGPESQFQTKMSTKDLIFWLTQLSTYIKSGITLTEAMRILSKQMANNRSKKRLFDSIVYNLTLGESFSTALSKQGNTFPALLISMIKTAEATGELEETLDDMANYYTEVENTRKAMVSALMYPAIISVFSVGVITFILLYVMPQFEGIYKEAGADLNFFTQFWLDAS
;
A
#
# COMPACT_ATOMS: atom_id res chain seq x y z
N TYR A 1 -3.24 3.26 21.52
CA TYR A 1 -3.14 4.68 21.57
C TYR A 1 -1.70 5.12 21.80
N GLY A 2 -1.43 6.39 21.51
CA GLY A 2 -0.14 6.94 21.78
C GLY A 2 0.98 6.34 20.95
N PRO A 3 2.21 6.30 21.50
CA PRO A 3 3.38 5.85 20.75
C PRO A 3 3.28 4.41 20.27
N GLU A 4 2.61 3.56 21.01
CA GLU A 4 2.51 2.15 20.66
C GLU A 4 1.70 1.93 19.39
N SER A 5 0.62 2.69 19.23
CA SER A 5 -0.21 2.58 18.04
C SER A 5 0.52 3.09 16.80
N GLN A 6 1.44 4.04 16.98
CA GLN A 6 2.24 4.56 15.87
C GLN A 6 3.30 3.57 15.40
N PHE A 7 3.74 2.68 16.29
CA PHE A 7 4.75 1.68 15.97
C PHE A 7 4.16 0.37 15.46
N GLN A 8 2.84 0.22 15.55
CA GLN A 8 2.19 -0.94 14.95
C GLN A 8 2.21 -0.77 13.44
N THR A 9 3.09 -1.52 12.80
CA THR A 9 3.23 -1.46 11.36
C THR A 9 2.18 -2.35 10.73
N LYS A 10 1.27 -1.74 9.97
CA LYS A 10 0.35 -2.50 9.15
C LYS A 10 1.17 -3.14 8.04
N MET A 11 1.05 -4.46 7.87
CA MET A 11 1.77 -5.14 6.80
C MET A 11 1.24 -4.70 5.44
N SER A 12 2.16 -4.32 4.55
CA SER A 12 1.81 -4.01 3.17
C SER A 12 1.35 -5.28 2.47
N THR A 13 0.62 -5.12 1.36
CA THR A 13 0.16 -6.27 0.57
C THR A 13 1.33 -7.12 0.10
N LYS A 14 2.42 -6.49 -0.31
CA LYS A 14 3.64 -7.20 -0.74
C LYS A 14 4.24 -8.03 0.37
N ASP A 15 4.35 -7.46 1.57
CA ASP A 15 4.87 -8.16 2.73
C ASP A 15 3.97 -9.33 3.11
N LEU A 16 2.66 -9.13 3.01
CA LEU A 16 1.68 -10.15 3.30
C LEU A 16 1.78 -11.33 2.34
N ILE A 17 1.94 -11.04 1.04
CA ILE A 17 2.13 -12.07 0.02
C ILE A 17 3.40 -12.87 0.30
N PHE A 18 4.50 -12.20 0.60
CA PHE A 18 5.77 -12.85 0.90
C PHE A 18 5.65 -13.75 2.12
N TRP A 19 5.06 -13.23 3.19
CA TRP A 19 4.87 -13.97 4.44
C TRP A 19 4.02 -15.22 4.23
N LEU A 20 2.87 -15.07 3.56
CA LEU A 20 1.95 -16.18 3.31
C LEU A 20 2.59 -17.25 2.41
N THR A 21 3.32 -16.81 1.38
CA THR A 21 3.99 -17.72 0.46
C THR A 21 5.08 -18.52 1.17
N GLN A 22 5.90 -17.85 1.97
CA GLN A 22 6.95 -18.51 2.73
C GLN A 22 6.38 -19.48 3.75
N LEU A 23 5.35 -19.04 4.47
CA LEU A 23 4.71 -19.85 5.48
C LEU A 23 4.10 -21.12 4.87
N SER A 24 3.38 -20.96 3.75
CA SER A 24 2.81 -22.10 3.01
C SER A 24 3.89 -23.07 2.58
N THR A 25 4.99 -22.55 2.03
CA THR A 25 6.11 -23.37 1.56
C THR A 25 6.72 -24.19 2.71
N TYR A 26 6.93 -23.57 3.86
CA TYR A 26 7.51 -24.27 5.00
C TYR A 26 6.57 -25.35 5.54
N ILE A 27 5.29 -25.06 5.62
CA ILE A 27 4.30 -26.03 6.08
C ILE A 27 4.20 -27.22 5.12
N LYS A 28 4.23 -26.97 3.82
CA LYS A 28 4.24 -28.02 2.81
C LYS A 28 5.46 -28.92 2.92
N SER A 29 6.59 -28.35 3.37
CA SER A 29 7.82 -29.09 3.58
C SER A 29 7.83 -29.90 4.85
N GLY A 30 6.77 -29.86 5.65
CA GLY A 30 6.65 -30.61 6.90
C GLY A 30 7.10 -29.84 8.12
N ILE A 31 7.40 -28.57 7.99
CA ILE A 31 7.81 -27.71 9.12
C ILE A 31 6.53 -27.29 9.87
N THR A 32 6.59 -27.34 11.19
CA THR A 32 5.43 -26.92 12.00
C THR A 32 5.21 -25.42 11.87
N LEU A 33 3.97 -24.99 12.12
CA LEU A 33 3.61 -23.58 12.04
C LEU A 33 4.48 -22.72 12.96
N THR A 34 4.67 -23.15 14.20
CA THR A 34 5.48 -22.42 15.18
C THR A 34 6.92 -22.27 14.70
N GLU A 35 7.50 -23.34 14.19
CA GLU A 35 8.88 -23.32 13.68
C GLU A 35 9.01 -22.46 12.42
N ALA A 36 8.03 -22.54 11.53
CA ALA A 36 7.99 -21.71 10.33
C ALA A 36 7.97 -20.22 10.70
N MET A 37 7.13 -19.84 11.66
CA MET A 37 7.07 -18.45 12.13
C MET A 37 8.38 -18.04 12.82
N ARG A 38 9.02 -18.96 13.53
CA ARG A 38 10.32 -18.69 14.16
C ARG A 38 11.40 -18.40 13.10
N ILE A 39 11.41 -19.18 12.03
CA ILE A 39 12.34 -18.98 10.91
C ILE A 39 12.09 -17.61 10.28
N LEU A 40 10.84 -17.26 10.03
CA LEU A 40 10.47 -15.96 9.46
C LEU A 40 10.86 -14.80 10.36
N SER A 41 10.72 -14.97 11.68
CA SER A 41 11.14 -13.95 12.64
C SER A 41 12.63 -13.69 12.54
N LYS A 42 13.43 -14.74 12.41
CA LYS A 42 14.89 -14.61 12.25
C LYS A 42 15.26 -13.91 10.96
N GLN A 43 14.53 -14.14 9.89
CA GLN A 43 14.75 -13.46 8.60
C GLN A 43 14.45 -11.97 8.69
N MET A 44 13.62 -11.54 9.63
CA MET A 44 13.23 -10.15 9.81
C MET A 44 14.10 -9.42 10.84
N ALA A 45 15.28 -9.95 11.17
CA ALA A 45 16.15 -9.37 12.18
C ALA A 45 16.54 -7.91 11.88
N ASN A 46 16.56 -7.52 10.61
CA ASN A 46 16.91 -6.17 10.19
C ASN A 46 15.76 -5.16 10.34
N ASN A 47 14.54 -5.64 10.54
CA ASN A 47 13.37 -4.78 10.70
C ASN A 47 12.78 -5.02 12.09
N ARG A 48 13.01 -4.08 13.00
CA ARG A 48 12.58 -4.20 14.39
C ARG A 48 11.08 -4.40 14.56
N SER A 49 10.29 -3.64 13.80
CA SER A 49 8.83 -3.71 13.90
C SER A 49 8.31 -5.08 13.49
N LYS A 50 8.79 -5.60 12.37
CA LYS A 50 8.38 -6.91 11.86
C LYS A 50 8.91 -8.03 12.75
N LYS A 51 10.15 -7.91 13.21
CA LYS A 51 10.71 -8.91 14.12
C LYS A 51 9.90 -8.99 15.41
N ARG A 52 9.56 -7.85 15.99
CA ARG A 52 8.75 -7.78 17.20
C ARG A 52 7.37 -8.39 16.98
N LEU A 53 6.77 -8.10 15.83
CA LEU A 53 5.49 -8.65 15.42
C LEU A 53 5.54 -10.18 15.34
N PHE A 54 6.51 -10.71 14.62
CA PHE A 54 6.65 -12.15 14.44
C PHE A 54 7.04 -12.85 15.74
N ASP A 55 7.88 -12.24 16.55
CA ASP A 55 8.24 -12.78 17.85
C ASP A 55 7.01 -12.87 18.77
N SER A 56 6.13 -11.89 18.73
CA SER A 56 4.89 -11.92 19.48
C SER A 56 3.98 -13.06 19.03
N ILE A 57 3.88 -13.27 17.72
CA ILE A 57 3.09 -14.37 17.17
C ILE A 57 3.68 -15.73 17.63
N VAL A 58 4.99 -15.88 17.53
CA VAL A 58 5.68 -17.11 17.97
C VAL A 58 5.43 -17.34 19.46
N TYR A 59 5.52 -16.32 20.27
CA TYR A 59 5.28 -16.40 21.69
C TYR A 59 3.88 -16.95 21.99
N ASN A 60 2.88 -16.37 21.35
CA ASN A 60 1.49 -16.78 21.52
C ASN A 60 1.26 -18.23 21.06
N LEU A 61 1.88 -18.62 19.96
CA LEU A 61 1.81 -20.01 19.48
C LEU A 61 2.47 -20.97 20.46
N THR A 62 3.58 -20.55 21.07
CA THR A 62 4.28 -21.33 22.06
C THR A 62 3.42 -21.56 23.30
N LEU A 63 2.58 -20.59 23.66
CA LEU A 63 1.65 -20.71 24.77
C LEU A 63 0.46 -21.66 24.48
N GLY A 64 0.36 -22.16 23.26
CA GLY A 64 -0.71 -23.04 22.85
C GLY A 64 -1.92 -22.35 22.25
N GLU A 65 -1.82 -21.05 21.97
CA GLU A 65 -2.92 -20.33 21.33
C GLU A 65 -3.02 -20.69 19.85
N SER A 66 -4.23 -20.53 19.29
CA SER A 66 -4.45 -20.77 17.87
C SER A 66 -3.75 -19.70 17.05
N PHE A 67 -3.46 -20.01 15.79
CA PHE A 67 -2.80 -19.07 14.89
C PHE A 67 -3.68 -17.84 14.66
N SER A 68 -4.98 -18.02 14.44
CA SER A 68 -5.92 -16.91 14.27
C SER A 68 -5.94 -16.00 15.50
N THR A 69 -5.91 -16.57 16.71
CA THR A 69 -5.85 -15.80 17.94
C THR A 69 -4.55 -15.00 18.03
N ALA A 70 -3.42 -15.65 17.72
CA ALA A 70 -2.12 -14.99 17.73
C ALA A 70 -2.08 -13.80 16.77
N LEU A 71 -2.67 -13.95 15.58
CA LEU A 71 -2.76 -12.87 14.60
C LEU A 71 -3.69 -11.75 15.07
N SER A 72 -4.82 -12.11 15.69
CA SER A 72 -5.77 -11.12 16.20
C SER A 72 -5.17 -10.21 17.25
N LYS A 73 -4.25 -10.74 18.06
CA LYS A 73 -3.60 -9.98 19.13
C LYS A 73 -2.66 -8.90 18.60
N GLN A 74 -2.36 -8.92 17.31
CA GLN A 74 -1.50 -7.91 16.69
C GLN A 74 -2.27 -6.65 16.27
N GLY A 75 -3.52 -6.52 16.68
CA GLY A 75 -4.34 -5.37 16.36
C GLY A 75 -4.74 -5.34 14.89
N ASN A 76 -4.49 -4.23 14.20
CA ASN A 76 -4.89 -4.04 12.82
C ASN A 76 -3.81 -4.45 11.81
N THR A 77 -2.77 -5.14 12.26
CA THR A 77 -1.65 -5.52 11.38
C THR A 77 -2.09 -6.46 10.26
N PHE A 78 -2.97 -7.39 10.57
CA PHE A 78 -3.46 -8.37 9.60
C PHE A 78 -4.90 -8.08 9.23
N PRO A 79 -5.28 -8.25 7.93
CA PRO A 79 -6.66 -8.05 7.50
C PRO A 79 -7.64 -8.97 8.21
N ALA A 80 -8.84 -8.47 8.50
CA ALA A 80 -9.87 -9.28 9.15
C ALA A 80 -10.26 -10.50 8.31
N LEU A 81 -10.25 -10.34 6.99
CA LEU A 81 -10.55 -11.46 6.08
C LEU A 81 -9.54 -12.59 6.26
N LEU A 82 -8.25 -12.25 6.32
CA LEU A 82 -7.20 -13.26 6.50
C LEU A 82 -7.37 -14.01 7.82
N ILE A 83 -7.60 -13.28 8.90
CA ILE A 83 -7.79 -13.89 10.22
C ILE A 83 -9.02 -14.82 10.23
N SER A 84 -10.11 -14.37 9.63
CA SER A 84 -11.34 -15.18 9.50
C SER A 84 -11.10 -16.47 8.73
N MET A 85 -10.40 -16.39 7.61
CA MET A 85 -10.10 -17.54 6.77
C MET A 85 -9.19 -18.52 7.50
N ILE A 86 -8.20 -18.03 8.22
CA ILE A 86 -7.30 -18.88 9.02
C ILE A 86 -8.06 -19.56 10.15
N LYS A 87 -8.97 -18.84 10.80
CA LYS A 87 -9.78 -19.39 11.87
C LYS A 87 -10.62 -20.57 11.36
N THR A 88 -11.26 -20.40 10.22
CA THR A 88 -12.05 -21.45 9.58
C THR A 88 -11.15 -22.64 9.20
N ALA A 89 -9.98 -22.35 8.64
CA ALA A 89 -9.04 -23.38 8.22
C ALA A 89 -8.52 -24.20 9.40
N GLU A 90 -8.29 -23.58 10.54
CA GLU A 90 -7.87 -24.27 11.74
C GLU A 90 -8.96 -25.26 12.21
N ALA A 91 -10.22 -24.87 12.10
CA ALA A 91 -11.33 -25.71 12.50
C ALA A 91 -11.54 -26.90 11.57
N THR A 92 -11.22 -26.75 10.27
CA THR A 92 -11.42 -27.81 9.26
C THR A 92 -10.15 -28.61 8.97
N GLY A 93 -9.00 -28.16 9.46
CA GLY A 93 -7.71 -28.80 9.17
C GLY A 93 -7.14 -28.47 7.80
N GLU A 94 -7.58 -27.40 7.18
CA GLU A 94 -7.20 -27.01 5.82
C GLU A 94 -6.25 -25.79 5.80
N LEU A 95 -5.44 -25.64 6.85
CA LEU A 95 -4.57 -24.46 7.00
C LEU A 95 -3.61 -24.30 5.83
N GLU A 96 -2.97 -25.38 5.38
CA GLU A 96 -2.01 -25.36 4.29
C GLU A 96 -2.63 -24.82 3.01
N GLU A 97 -3.77 -25.35 2.61
CA GLU A 97 -4.48 -24.91 1.42
C GLU A 97 -4.95 -23.47 1.53
N THR A 98 -5.44 -23.09 2.71
CA THR A 98 -5.93 -21.74 2.95
C THR A 98 -4.80 -20.72 2.86
N LEU A 99 -3.61 -21.02 3.39
CA LEU A 99 -2.46 -20.13 3.28
C LEU A 99 -2.08 -19.91 1.82
N ASP A 100 -2.10 -20.98 1.02
CA ASP A 100 -1.84 -20.91 -0.41
C ASP A 100 -2.89 -20.04 -1.12
N ASP A 101 -4.15 -20.29 -0.82
CA ASP A 101 -5.27 -19.54 -1.41
C ASP A 101 -5.19 -18.06 -1.07
N MET A 102 -4.84 -17.74 0.17
CA MET A 102 -4.73 -16.35 0.61
C MET A 102 -3.52 -15.66 -0.04
N ALA A 103 -2.41 -16.38 -0.24
CA ALA A 103 -1.27 -15.85 -0.96
C ALA A 103 -1.66 -15.51 -2.40
N ASN A 104 -2.39 -16.38 -3.06
CA ASN A 104 -2.88 -16.15 -4.41
C ASN A 104 -3.87 -14.98 -4.46
N TYR A 105 -4.77 -14.92 -3.50
CA TYR A 105 -5.76 -13.83 -3.42
C TYR A 105 -5.06 -12.46 -3.32
N TYR A 106 -4.11 -12.33 -2.42
CA TYR A 106 -3.40 -11.05 -2.25
C TYR A 106 -2.49 -10.74 -3.43
N THR A 107 -1.96 -11.77 -4.10
CA THR A 107 -1.21 -11.57 -5.35
C THR A 107 -2.11 -10.93 -6.41
N GLU A 108 -3.33 -11.42 -6.56
CA GLU A 108 -4.30 -10.85 -7.50
C GLU A 108 -4.68 -9.42 -7.13
N VAL A 109 -4.87 -9.15 -5.83
CA VAL A 109 -5.16 -7.80 -5.35
C VAL A 109 -4.00 -6.86 -5.72
N GLU A 110 -2.76 -7.29 -5.52
CA GLU A 110 -1.59 -6.47 -5.83
C GLU A 110 -1.46 -6.24 -7.34
N ASN A 111 -1.71 -7.27 -8.15
CA ASN A 111 -1.67 -7.14 -9.60
C ASN A 111 -2.71 -6.16 -10.11
N THR A 112 -3.92 -6.23 -9.55
CA THR A 112 -5.00 -5.29 -9.89
C THR A 112 -4.60 -3.87 -9.51
N ARG A 113 -4.03 -3.68 -8.32
CA ARG A 113 -3.57 -2.37 -7.87
C ARG A 113 -2.50 -1.81 -8.80
N LYS A 114 -1.53 -2.63 -9.19
CA LYS A 114 -0.47 -2.23 -10.13
C LYS A 114 -1.05 -1.83 -11.48
N ALA A 115 -2.01 -2.59 -11.98
CA ALA A 115 -2.67 -2.27 -13.25
C ALA A 115 -3.41 -0.94 -13.17
N MET A 116 -4.10 -0.68 -12.07
CA MET A 116 -4.80 0.58 -11.84
C MET A 116 -3.83 1.75 -11.76
N VAL A 117 -2.74 1.59 -11.01
CA VAL A 117 -1.71 2.62 -10.87
C VAL A 117 -1.08 2.91 -12.24
N SER A 118 -0.76 1.87 -13.01
CA SER A 118 -0.21 2.04 -14.36
C SER A 118 -1.17 2.77 -15.29
N ALA A 119 -2.46 2.45 -15.20
CA ALA A 119 -3.49 3.10 -16.02
C ALA A 119 -3.62 4.59 -15.66
N LEU A 120 -3.39 4.97 -14.41
CA LEU A 120 -3.48 6.35 -13.96
C LEU A 120 -2.19 7.13 -14.15
N MET A 121 -1.07 6.46 -14.38
CA MET A 121 0.23 7.12 -14.56
C MET A 121 0.27 8.02 -15.78
N TYR A 122 -0.29 7.57 -16.90
CA TYR A 122 -0.27 8.33 -18.14
C TYR A 122 -1.03 9.67 -17.99
N PRO A 123 -2.30 9.70 -17.56
CA PRO A 123 -2.99 10.97 -17.32
C PRO A 123 -2.29 11.84 -16.29
N ALA A 124 -1.69 11.24 -15.25
CA ALA A 124 -0.98 11.98 -14.22
C ALA A 124 0.25 12.70 -14.81
N ILE A 125 1.04 12.01 -15.62
CA ILE A 125 2.22 12.57 -16.26
C ILE A 125 1.82 13.71 -17.21
N ILE A 126 0.78 13.50 -18.02
CA ILE A 126 0.29 14.53 -18.93
C ILE A 126 -0.21 15.74 -18.17
N SER A 127 -0.94 15.53 -17.07
CA SER A 127 -1.46 16.62 -16.24
C SER A 127 -0.33 17.46 -15.66
N VAL A 128 0.70 16.81 -15.10
CA VAL A 128 1.86 17.49 -14.53
C VAL A 128 2.60 18.28 -15.60
N PHE A 129 2.81 17.66 -16.76
CA PHE A 129 3.48 18.31 -17.88
C PHE A 129 2.70 19.54 -18.36
N SER A 130 1.37 19.40 -18.49
CA SER A 130 0.50 20.51 -18.92
C SER A 130 0.55 21.67 -17.95
N VAL A 131 0.48 21.41 -16.64
CA VAL A 131 0.58 22.44 -15.61
C VAL A 131 1.95 23.13 -15.70
N GLY A 132 3.02 22.36 -15.91
CA GLY A 132 4.36 22.90 -16.07
C GLY A 132 4.48 23.84 -17.25
N VAL A 133 3.92 23.45 -18.41
CA VAL A 133 3.95 24.27 -19.61
C VAL A 133 3.16 25.57 -19.40
N ILE A 134 1.96 25.46 -18.84
CA ILE A 134 1.12 26.64 -18.57
C ILE A 134 1.83 27.58 -17.61
N THR A 135 2.41 27.06 -16.54
CA THR A 135 3.17 27.86 -15.57
C THR A 135 4.36 28.56 -16.24
N PHE A 136 5.08 27.83 -17.09
CA PHE A 136 6.21 28.40 -17.83
C PHE A 136 5.77 29.58 -18.70
N ILE A 137 4.66 29.42 -19.43
CA ILE A 137 4.14 30.47 -20.29
C ILE A 137 3.74 31.67 -19.45
N LEU A 138 3.05 31.47 -18.33
CA LEU A 138 2.60 32.56 -17.47
C LEU A 138 3.76 33.32 -16.82
N LEU A 139 4.83 32.62 -16.46
CA LEU A 139 5.96 33.23 -15.75
C LEU A 139 6.99 33.86 -16.67
N TYR A 140 7.18 33.34 -17.90
CA TYR A 140 8.24 33.78 -18.78
C TYR A 140 7.74 34.51 -20.03
N VAL A 141 6.62 34.09 -20.59
CA VAL A 141 6.08 34.69 -21.81
C VAL A 141 5.30 35.94 -21.49
N MET A 142 4.45 35.91 -20.47
CA MET A 142 3.62 37.06 -20.10
C MET A 142 4.43 38.32 -19.76
N PRO A 143 5.53 38.24 -18.96
CA PRO A 143 6.33 39.42 -18.69
C PRO A 143 6.96 40.06 -19.96
N GLN A 144 7.30 39.20 -20.92
CA GLN A 144 7.88 39.75 -22.21
C GLN A 144 6.85 40.51 -23.00
N PHE A 145 5.58 40.20 -22.87
CA PHE A 145 4.50 40.87 -23.54
C PHE A 145 4.01 42.13 -22.81
N GLU A 146 4.45 42.36 -21.57
CA GLU A 146 4.05 43.55 -20.81
C GLU A 146 4.37 44.85 -21.54
N GLY A 147 5.52 44.94 -22.21
CA GLY A 147 5.88 46.10 -23.00
C GLY A 147 4.95 46.33 -24.19
N ILE A 148 4.51 45.23 -24.80
CA ILE A 148 3.53 45.26 -25.89
C ILE A 148 2.16 45.62 -25.35
N TYR A 149 1.82 45.19 -24.18
CA TYR A 149 0.56 45.51 -23.52
C TYR A 149 0.40 46.98 -23.23
N LYS A 150 1.48 47.66 -22.85
CA LYS A 150 1.43 49.10 -22.59
C LYS A 150 1.18 49.90 -23.88
N GLU A 151 1.68 49.43 -25.02
CA GLU A 151 1.44 50.05 -26.30
C GLU A 151 0.06 49.75 -26.85
N ALA A 152 -0.49 48.56 -26.56
CA ALA A 152 -1.79 48.12 -27.04
C ALA A 152 -2.83 48.09 -25.92
N GLY A 153 -2.64 48.89 -24.88
CA GLY A 153 -3.47 48.82 -23.68
C GLY A 153 -4.97 48.97 -23.91
N ALA A 154 -5.35 49.85 -24.88
CA ALA A 154 -6.76 50.04 -25.22
C ALA A 154 -7.37 48.80 -25.85
N ASP A 155 -6.64 48.16 -26.74
CA ASP A 155 -7.09 46.94 -27.40
C ASP A 155 -7.17 45.79 -26.42
N LEU A 156 -6.24 45.75 -25.48
CA LEU A 156 -6.23 44.71 -24.47
C LEU A 156 -7.38 44.84 -23.49
N ASN A 157 -7.68 46.06 -23.06
CA ASN A 157 -8.84 46.32 -22.19
C ASN A 157 -10.14 45.93 -22.88
N PHE A 158 -10.25 46.20 -24.16
CA PHE A 158 -11.41 45.81 -24.94
C PHE A 158 -11.53 44.29 -25.00
N PHE A 159 -10.42 43.61 -25.24
CA PHE A 159 -10.42 42.15 -25.32
C PHE A 159 -10.74 41.52 -23.97
N THR A 160 -10.20 42.07 -22.90
CA THR A 160 -10.48 41.58 -21.53
C THR A 160 -11.94 41.78 -21.17
N GLN A 161 -12.52 42.93 -21.49
CA GLN A 161 -13.95 43.18 -21.25
C GLN A 161 -14.82 42.28 -22.09
N PHE A 162 -14.42 42.00 -23.31
CA PHE A 162 -15.14 41.06 -24.17
C PHE A 162 -15.19 39.67 -23.54
N TRP A 163 -14.06 39.21 -23.00
CA TRP A 163 -14.00 37.92 -22.31
C TRP A 163 -14.84 37.90 -21.06
N LEU A 164 -14.83 38.97 -20.29
CA LEU A 164 -15.64 39.08 -19.07
C LEU A 164 -17.11 39.12 -19.40
N ASP A 165 -17.51 39.80 -20.45
CA ASP A 165 -18.89 39.84 -20.88
C ASP A 165 -19.38 38.51 -21.45
N ALA A 166 -18.45 37.75 -22.07
CA ALA A 166 -18.75 36.46 -22.63
C ALA A 166 -18.86 35.36 -21.54
N SER A 167 -18.28 35.62 -20.39
CA SER A 167 -18.34 34.67 -19.29
C SER A 167 -19.52 35.00 -18.36
#